data_1c0533da238ca443228666f8b2beab01
#
_entry.id   1c0533da238ca443228666f8b2beab01
#
_cell.length_a   1.000
_cell.length_b   1.000
_cell.length_c   1.000
_cell.angle_alpha   90.00
_cell.angle_beta   90.00
_cell.angle_gamma   90.00
#
_symmetry.space_group_name_H-M   'P 1'
#
loop_
_entity.id
_entity.type
_entity.pdbx_description
1 polymer ?
#
loop_
_entity_poly.entity_id
_entity_poly.type
_entity_poly.pdbx_seq_one_letter_code
_entity_poly.pdbx_strand_id
1 'polypeptide(L)'
;MDTKIIGGIAVINSKTLLITDAQSALDLIASVSYEHNVTKIAVNKAVISEDFFKLSTGLAGEVVQKFVNYGYQLAIIGDFSKYTSKPLRDYMYECNNGKHLYFV
;
A
#
# COMPACT_ATOMS: atom_id res chain seq x y z
N MET A 1 2.73 15.00 -6.49
CA MET A 1 1.91 13.84 -6.11
C MET A 1 0.45 14.27 -6.16
N ASP A 2 -0.34 13.55 -6.92
CA ASP A 2 -1.74 13.91 -7.15
C ASP A 2 -2.62 13.18 -6.14
N THR A 3 -3.10 13.91 -5.13
CA THR A 3 -3.86 13.35 -4.02
C THR A 3 -5.25 13.95 -3.97
N LYS A 4 -6.27 13.08 -3.91
CA LYS A 4 -7.67 13.48 -3.74
C LYS A 4 -8.23 12.81 -2.50
N ILE A 5 -9.05 13.52 -1.74
CA ILE A 5 -9.75 12.94 -0.59
C ILE A 5 -11.15 12.55 -1.03
N ILE A 6 -11.42 11.25 -1.00
CA ILE A 6 -12.71 10.69 -1.43
C ILE A 6 -13.22 9.77 -0.31
N GLY A 7 -14.34 10.11 0.30
CA GLY A 7 -14.96 9.28 1.35
C GLY A 7 -14.03 8.99 2.52
N GLY A 8 -13.21 9.96 2.93
CA GLY A 8 -12.27 9.77 4.04
C GLY A 8 -11.00 9.01 3.66
N ILE A 9 -10.76 8.82 2.36
CA ILE A 9 -9.59 8.08 1.86
C ILE A 9 -8.72 9.04 1.04
N ALA A 10 -7.42 9.09 1.32
CA ALA A 10 -6.47 9.79 0.47
C ALA A 10 -6.13 8.91 -0.73
N VAL A 11 -6.66 9.26 -1.89
CA VAL A 11 -6.44 8.52 -3.12
C VAL A 11 -5.30 9.16 -3.90
N ILE A 12 -4.22 8.42 -4.07
CA ILE A 12 -3.01 8.89 -4.73
C ILE A 12 -2.84 8.13 -6.04
N ASN A 13 -2.80 8.87 -7.14
CA ASN A 13 -2.57 8.31 -8.46
C ASN A 13 -1.29 8.91 -9.02
N SER A 14 -0.30 8.08 -9.32
CA SER A 14 1.00 8.55 -9.80
C SER A 14 1.65 7.50 -10.68
N LYS A 15 2.58 7.95 -11.53
CA LYS A 15 3.44 7.08 -12.32
C LYS A 15 4.82 6.92 -11.69
N THR A 16 5.10 7.65 -10.62
CA THR A 16 6.37 7.63 -9.91
C THR A 16 6.32 6.61 -8.79
N LEU A 17 7.40 5.85 -8.61
CA LEU A 17 7.52 4.96 -7.47
C LEU A 17 7.54 5.77 -6.17
N LEU A 18 6.63 5.46 -5.26
CA LEU A 18 6.52 6.11 -3.96
C LEU A 18 6.82 5.16 -2.80
N ILE A 19 6.60 3.87 -2.98
CA ILE A 19 6.84 2.87 -1.96
C ILE A 19 7.86 1.88 -2.50
N THR A 20 9.10 2.02 -2.04
CA THR A 20 10.25 1.19 -2.46
C THR A 20 10.91 0.50 -1.28
N ASP A 21 10.64 0.96 -0.06
CA ASP A 21 11.17 0.40 1.18
C ASP A 21 10.29 0.84 2.35
N ALA A 22 10.64 0.41 3.56
CA ALA A 22 9.88 0.78 4.75
C ALA A 22 9.92 2.29 5.02
N GLN A 23 11.04 2.94 4.75
CA GLN A 23 11.17 4.38 5.00
C GLN A 23 10.28 5.20 4.07
N SER A 24 10.22 4.85 2.78
CA SER A 24 9.35 5.56 1.84
C SER A 24 7.87 5.37 2.18
N ALA A 25 7.48 4.20 2.69
CA ALA A 25 6.13 3.98 3.20
C ALA A 25 5.83 4.90 4.38
N LEU A 26 6.76 5.05 5.30
CA LEU A 26 6.63 5.95 6.44
C LEU A 26 6.54 7.41 5.98
N ASP A 27 7.35 7.80 5.00
CA ASP A 27 7.32 9.17 4.45
C ASP A 27 5.95 9.46 3.83
N LEU A 28 5.35 8.49 3.15
CA LEU A 28 4.01 8.65 2.57
C LEU A 28 2.97 8.86 3.67
N ILE A 29 3.00 8.04 4.71
CA ILE A 29 2.11 8.20 5.87
C ILE A 29 2.28 9.58 6.48
N ALA A 30 3.51 10.02 6.68
CA ALA A 30 3.80 11.33 7.26
C ALA A 30 3.26 12.47 6.39
N SER A 31 3.44 12.39 5.07
CA SER A 31 2.92 13.41 4.14
C SER A 31 1.40 13.49 4.20
N VAL A 32 0.72 12.34 4.19
CA VAL A 32 -0.74 12.32 4.24
C VAL A 32 -1.23 12.85 5.60
N SER A 33 -0.60 12.43 6.70
CA SER A 33 -1.04 12.87 8.03
C SER A 33 -0.82 14.37 8.24
N TYR A 34 0.22 14.94 7.61
CA TYR A 34 0.49 16.37 7.71
C TYR A 34 -0.51 17.20 6.93
N GLU A 35 -0.88 16.76 5.71
CA GLU A 35 -1.72 17.54 4.79
C GLU A 35 -3.22 17.24 4.95
N HIS A 36 -3.57 16.06 5.44
CA HIS A 36 -4.95 15.58 5.47
C HIS A 36 -5.25 14.87 6.78
N ASN A 37 -6.47 14.99 7.26
CA ASN A 37 -6.91 14.34 8.48
C ASN A 37 -7.61 13.01 8.16
N VAL A 38 -6.89 12.09 7.54
CA VAL A 38 -7.40 10.76 7.17
C VAL A 38 -6.38 9.70 7.54
N THR A 39 -6.85 8.47 7.77
CA THR A 39 -5.99 7.32 8.13
C THR A 39 -6.03 6.21 7.08
N LYS A 40 -6.69 6.45 5.96
CA LYS A 40 -6.80 5.48 4.86
C LYS A 40 -6.16 6.05 3.62
N ILE A 41 -5.29 5.26 3.00
CA ILE A 41 -4.56 5.66 1.79
C ILE A 41 -4.83 4.60 0.72
N ALA A 42 -5.22 5.04 -0.48
CA ALA A 42 -5.35 4.17 -1.63
C ALA A 42 -4.39 4.65 -2.71
N VAL A 43 -3.63 3.75 -3.29
CA VAL A 43 -2.64 4.07 -4.32
C VAL A 43 -2.82 3.14 -5.52
N ASN A 44 -2.43 3.63 -6.71
CA ASN A 44 -2.36 2.76 -7.88
C ASN A 44 -1.09 1.90 -7.81
N LYS A 45 -1.17 0.69 -8.36
CA LYS A 45 -0.08 -0.30 -8.31
C LYS A 45 1.25 0.24 -8.80
N ALA A 46 1.24 1.17 -9.76
CA ALA A 46 2.46 1.71 -10.35
C ALA A 46 3.38 2.44 -9.35
N VAL A 47 2.86 2.89 -8.21
CA VAL A 47 3.68 3.57 -7.20
C VAL A 47 4.43 2.60 -6.29
N ILE A 48 4.14 1.30 -6.38
CA ILE A 48 4.72 0.26 -5.52
C ILE A 48 5.82 -0.47 -6.29
N SER A 49 6.99 -0.61 -5.70
CA SER A 49 8.07 -1.42 -6.27
C SER A 49 7.60 -2.87 -6.47
N GLU A 50 8.01 -3.50 -7.58
CA GLU A 50 7.70 -4.91 -7.85
C GLU A 50 8.24 -5.84 -6.75
N ASP A 51 9.27 -5.43 -6.03
CA ASP A 51 9.80 -6.21 -4.90
C ASP A 51 8.75 -6.46 -3.80
N PHE A 52 7.76 -5.58 -3.71
CA PHE A 52 6.63 -5.76 -2.79
C PHE A 52 5.89 -7.08 -3.07
N PHE A 53 5.78 -7.46 -4.35
CA PHE A 53 5.07 -8.66 -4.79
C PHE A 53 5.94 -9.91 -4.82
N LYS A 54 7.19 -9.79 -4.37
CA LYS A 54 8.09 -10.92 -4.18
C LYS A 54 8.22 -11.15 -2.68
N LEU A 55 7.51 -12.14 -2.15
CA LEU A 55 7.43 -12.36 -0.70
C LEU A 55 8.81 -12.57 -0.07
N SER A 56 9.75 -13.18 -0.82
CA SER A 56 11.10 -13.43 -0.31
C SER A 56 11.88 -12.17 0.02
N THR A 57 11.50 -11.01 -0.53
CA THR A 57 12.18 -9.74 -0.20
C THR A 57 11.81 -9.21 1.17
N GLY A 58 10.66 -9.62 1.72
CA GLY A 58 10.16 -9.10 2.99
C GLY A 58 9.56 -7.70 2.90
N LEU A 59 9.58 -7.07 1.73
CA LEU A 59 9.15 -5.67 1.60
C LEU A 59 7.69 -5.48 1.97
N ALA A 60 6.80 -6.38 1.55
CA ALA A 60 5.37 -6.26 1.87
C ALA A 60 5.15 -6.25 3.39
N GLY A 61 5.79 -7.17 4.11
CA GLY A 61 5.68 -7.23 5.56
C GLY A 61 6.21 -5.97 6.24
N GLU A 62 7.34 -5.45 5.78
CA GLU A 62 7.92 -4.23 6.33
C GLU A 62 7.02 -3.01 6.12
N VAL A 63 6.44 -2.88 4.92
CA VAL A 63 5.52 -1.79 4.60
C VAL A 63 4.26 -1.88 5.45
N VAL A 64 3.65 -3.07 5.50
CA VAL A 64 2.43 -3.29 6.29
C VAL A 64 2.67 -2.95 7.75
N GLN A 65 3.84 -3.33 8.30
CA GLN A 65 4.17 -3.05 9.68
C GLN A 65 4.15 -1.55 9.97
N LYS A 66 4.61 -0.71 9.04
CA LYS A 66 4.56 0.74 9.22
C LYS A 66 3.11 1.24 9.27
N PHE A 67 2.25 0.72 8.41
CA PHE A 67 0.83 1.10 8.43
C PHE A 67 0.16 0.64 9.74
N VAL A 68 0.45 -0.57 10.20
CA VAL A 68 -0.05 -1.06 11.49
C VAL A 68 0.40 -0.16 12.64
N ASN A 69 1.69 0.17 12.67
CA ASN A 69 2.29 0.97 13.77
C ASN A 69 1.65 2.35 13.90
N TYR A 70 1.22 2.94 12.79
CA TYR A 70 0.65 4.28 12.78
C TYR A 70 -0.88 4.29 12.66
N GLY A 71 -1.51 3.12 12.71
CA GLY A 71 -2.96 3.03 12.63
C GLY A 71 -3.54 3.40 11.28
N TYR A 72 -2.76 3.21 10.20
CA TYR A 72 -3.18 3.51 8.84
C TYR A 72 -3.59 2.24 8.10
N GLN A 73 -4.41 2.42 7.06
CA GLN A 73 -4.80 1.36 6.13
C GLN A 73 -4.32 1.72 4.73
N LEU A 74 -3.85 0.73 3.99
CA LEU A 74 -3.39 0.89 2.61
C LEU A 74 -4.21 0.01 1.68
N ALA A 75 -4.72 0.57 0.59
CA ALA A 75 -5.32 -0.18 -0.51
C ALA A 75 -4.47 0.03 -1.77
N ILE A 76 -4.15 -1.05 -2.46
CA ILE A 76 -3.41 -1.03 -3.71
C ILE A 76 -4.39 -1.38 -4.83
N ILE A 77 -4.58 -0.45 -5.76
CA ILE A 77 -5.53 -0.57 -6.85
C ILE A 77 -4.80 -0.98 -8.12
N GLY A 78 -5.20 -2.08 -8.73
CA GLY A 78 -4.57 -2.52 -9.97
C GLY A 78 -5.05 -3.89 -10.41
N ASP A 79 -4.38 -4.41 -11.45
CA ASP A 79 -4.58 -5.75 -11.95
C ASP A 79 -3.48 -6.66 -11.41
N PHE A 80 -3.86 -7.67 -10.66
CA PHE A 80 -2.93 -8.60 -10.00
C PHE A 80 -2.92 -9.97 -10.67
N SER A 81 -3.54 -10.11 -11.84
CA SER A 81 -3.70 -11.40 -12.52
C SER A 81 -2.37 -12.03 -12.94
N LYS A 82 -1.32 -11.21 -13.15
CA LYS A 82 0.00 -11.73 -13.52
C LYS A 82 0.71 -12.47 -12.38
N TYR A 83 0.26 -12.27 -11.15
CA TYR A 83 0.88 -12.90 -9.98
C TYR A 83 0.21 -14.26 -9.73
N THR A 84 0.87 -15.32 -10.19
CA THR A 84 0.32 -16.68 -10.18
C THR A 84 0.90 -17.55 -9.06
N SER A 85 1.91 -17.06 -8.34
CA SER A 85 2.50 -17.78 -7.21
C SER A 85 1.44 -18.02 -6.13
N LYS A 86 1.32 -19.28 -5.70
CA LYS A 86 0.34 -19.61 -4.66
C LYS A 86 0.62 -18.89 -3.34
N PRO A 87 1.86 -18.85 -2.82
CA PRO A 87 2.12 -18.11 -1.58
C PRO A 87 1.70 -16.65 -1.67
N LEU A 88 1.96 -15.97 -2.77
CA LEU A 88 1.58 -14.57 -2.93
C LEU A 88 0.06 -14.42 -3.02
N ARG A 89 -0.62 -15.28 -3.76
CA ARG A 89 -2.08 -15.23 -3.86
C ARG A 89 -2.72 -15.48 -2.50
N ASP A 90 -2.20 -16.43 -1.73
CA ASP A 90 -2.68 -16.69 -0.38
C ASP A 90 -2.45 -15.48 0.53
N TYR A 91 -1.30 -14.82 0.41
CA TYR A 91 -0.99 -13.62 1.18
C TYR A 91 -1.97 -12.49 0.85
N MET A 92 -2.24 -12.25 -0.44
CA MET A 92 -3.19 -11.22 -0.84
C MET A 92 -4.61 -11.52 -0.33
N TYR A 93 -5.01 -12.77 -0.39
CA TYR A 93 -6.32 -13.20 0.14
C TYR A 93 -6.42 -12.92 1.64
N GLU A 94 -5.40 -13.29 2.39
CA GLU A 94 -5.37 -13.06 3.84
C GLU A 94 -5.39 -11.56 4.17
N CYS A 95 -4.63 -10.76 3.43
CA CYS A 95 -4.62 -9.31 3.62
C CYS A 95 -6.00 -8.70 3.36
N ASN A 96 -6.69 -9.16 2.32
CA ASN A 96 -8.03 -8.64 1.99
C ASN A 96 -9.07 -8.97 3.07
N ASN A 97 -8.81 -9.99 3.88
CA ASN A 97 -9.65 -10.34 5.02
C ASN A 97 -9.17 -9.69 6.32
N GLY A 98 -8.09 -8.93 6.26
CA GLY A 98 -7.51 -8.24 7.41
C GLY A 98 -7.97 -6.79 7.54
N LYS A 99 -7.13 -5.97 8.20
CA LYS A 99 -7.51 -4.61 8.59
C LYS A 99 -6.57 -3.53 8.06
N HIS A 100 -5.43 -3.86 7.46
CA HIS A 100 -4.40 -2.85 7.19
C HIS A 100 -3.95 -2.80 5.74
N LEU A 101 -4.11 -3.86 4.97
CA LEU A 101 -3.67 -3.91 3.57
C LEU A 101 -4.73 -4.58 2.72
N TYR A 102 -5.08 -3.94 1.60
CA TYR A 102 -6.08 -4.45 0.67
C TYR A 102 -5.57 -4.37 -0.77
N PHE A 103 -5.86 -5.38 -1.55
CA PHE A 103 -5.59 -5.44 -3.00
C PHE A 103 -6.94 -5.40 -3.73
N VAL A 104 -7.20 -4.32 -4.43
CA VAL A 104 -8.53 -4.08 -5.02
C VAL A 104 -8.47 -3.78 -6.54
#